data_04aec3509f57b15943e7ff9fa7fd68ee
#
_entry.id   04aec3509f57b15943e7ff9fa7fd68ee
#
_cell.length_a   1.000
_cell.length_b   1.000
_cell.length_c   1.000
_cell.angle_alpha   90.00
_cell.angle_beta   90.00
_cell.angle_gamma   90.00
#
_symmetry.space_group_name_H-M   'P 1'
#
loop_
_entity.id
_entity.type
_entity.pdbx_description
1 polymer ?
#
loop_
_entity_poly.entity_id
_entity_poly.type
_entity_poly.pdbx_seq_one_letter_code
_entity_poly.pdbx_strand_id
1 'polypeptide(L)'
;VLIRGPIVMQGYWQNDAANQEVFNGERWFMTGDLGKLDDEGFLYIVGRKKELIVTAGGKNVAPAVLEDRLRAHPLVSQCVVVGDNQPFIAALVTIDADALKVWVANNKKDGASINELINDPDLIAVVQTAVDEANKAVSKAESIRKFTILPVDFTIAGGHLTAKLSVKRHVVSQQ
;
A
#
# COMPACT_ATOMS: atom_id res chain seq x y z
N VAL A 1 -4.26 13.10 -12.36
CA VAL A 1 -5.48 13.04 -13.17
C VAL A 1 -6.30 14.30 -12.93
N LEU A 2 -6.78 14.91 -14.01
CA LEU A 2 -7.68 16.06 -13.97
C LEU A 2 -9.00 15.65 -14.63
N ILE A 3 -10.12 16.05 -14.04
CA ILE A 3 -11.44 15.78 -14.60
C ILE A 3 -12.29 17.05 -14.65
N ARG A 4 -13.14 17.17 -15.68
CA ARG A 4 -14.10 18.26 -15.87
C ARG A 4 -15.37 17.71 -16.50
N GLY A 5 -16.52 18.22 -16.10
CA GLY A 5 -17.81 17.86 -16.68
C GLY A 5 -18.93 17.92 -15.67
N PRO A 6 -20.17 17.59 -16.07
CA PRO A 6 -21.36 17.72 -15.23
C PRO A 6 -21.40 16.77 -14.03
N ILE A 7 -20.57 15.72 -14.04
CA ILE A 7 -20.43 14.76 -12.92
C ILE A 7 -19.52 15.26 -11.80
N VAL A 8 -18.75 16.34 -12.04
CA VAL A 8 -17.83 16.88 -11.05
C VAL A 8 -18.61 17.77 -10.09
N MET A 9 -18.35 17.58 -8.77
CA MET A 9 -18.97 18.39 -7.72
C MET A 9 -18.72 19.89 -7.92
N GLN A 10 -19.59 20.74 -7.40
CA GLN A 10 -19.41 22.18 -7.43
C GLN A 10 -18.29 22.65 -6.49
N GLY A 11 -18.06 21.93 -5.42
CA GLY A 11 -17.03 22.21 -4.41
C GLY A 11 -17.37 21.57 -3.06
N TYR A 12 -16.44 21.69 -2.13
CA TYR A 12 -16.66 21.35 -0.73
C TYR A 12 -17.50 22.42 -0.05
N TRP A 13 -18.50 22.01 0.69
CA TRP A 13 -19.42 22.90 1.39
C TRP A 13 -18.66 23.76 2.40
N GLN A 14 -18.83 25.09 2.33
CA GLN A 14 -18.22 26.08 3.23
C GLN A 14 -16.70 25.89 3.44
N ASN A 15 -15.97 25.43 2.43
CA ASN A 15 -14.53 25.21 2.51
C ASN A 15 -13.82 25.78 1.27
N ASP A 16 -13.73 27.11 1.20
CA ASP A 16 -13.15 27.82 0.07
C ASP A 16 -11.65 27.51 -0.11
N ALA A 17 -10.92 27.32 0.99
CA ALA A 17 -9.51 26.96 0.95
C ALA A 17 -9.29 25.61 0.22
N ALA A 18 -10.06 24.58 0.59
CA ALA A 18 -10.00 23.30 -0.08
C ALA A 18 -10.47 23.39 -1.56
N ASN A 19 -11.46 24.25 -1.85
CA ASN A 19 -11.94 24.47 -3.21
C ASN A 19 -10.86 25.09 -4.09
N GLN A 20 -10.10 26.07 -3.59
CA GLN A 20 -8.98 26.69 -4.28
C GLN A 20 -7.83 25.70 -4.53
N GLU A 21 -7.62 24.76 -3.59
CA GLU A 21 -6.59 23.73 -3.72
C GLU A 21 -6.94 22.68 -4.79
N VAL A 22 -8.21 22.31 -4.94
CA VAL A 22 -8.63 21.19 -5.79
C VAL A 22 -9.18 21.58 -7.16
N PHE A 23 -9.48 22.86 -7.41
CA PHE A 23 -9.90 23.34 -8.73
C PHE A 23 -8.89 24.32 -9.31
N ASN A 24 -8.50 24.13 -10.56
CA ASN A 24 -7.73 25.15 -11.28
C ASN A 24 -8.64 26.26 -11.84
N GLY A 25 -8.02 27.30 -12.43
CA GLY A 25 -8.73 28.47 -12.98
C GLY A 25 -9.75 28.14 -14.09
N GLU A 26 -9.62 26.98 -14.75
CA GLU A 26 -10.53 26.49 -15.79
C GLU A 26 -11.56 25.48 -15.28
N ARG A 27 -11.71 25.36 -13.97
CA ARG A 27 -12.65 24.43 -13.31
C ARG A 27 -12.35 22.96 -13.58
N TRP A 28 -11.09 22.58 -13.82
CA TRP A 28 -10.66 21.20 -13.75
C TRP A 28 -10.48 20.79 -12.29
N PHE A 29 -11.11 19.70 -11.92
CA PHE A 29 -10.92 19.08 -10.60
C PHE A 29 -9.62 18.26 -10.60
N MET A 30 -8.71 18.64 -9.73
CA MET A 30 -7.46 17.94 -9.47
C MET A 30 -7.72 16.80 -8.50
N THR A 31 -7.85 15.56 -9.00
CA THR A 31 -8.24 14.40 -8.17
C THR A 31 -7.19 14.03 -7.11
N GLY A 32 -5.95 14.45 -7.31
CA GLY A 32 -4.82 14.00 -6.52
C GLY A 32 -4.32 12.60 -6.90
N ASP A 33 -4.98 11.95 -7.86
CA ASP A 33 -4.57 10.64 -8.34
C ASP A 33 -3.53 10.78 -9.47
N LEU A 34 -2.60 9.83 -9.50
CA LEU A 34 -1.64 9.64 -10.57
C LEU A 34 -2.17 8.59 -11.54
N GLY A 35 -2.07 8.87 -12.82
CA GLY A 35 -2.55 7.97 -13.85
C GLY A 35 -1.50 7.75 -14.95
N LYS A 36 -1.62 6.63 -15.61
CA LYS A 36 -0.87 6.25 -16.81
C LYS A 36 -1.88 5.92 -17.92
N LEU A 37 -1.63 6.42 -19.13
CA LEU A 37 -2.35 5.99 -20.32
C LEU A 37 -1.57 4.83 -20.97
N ASP A 38 -2.28 3.83 -21.46
CA ASP A 38 -1.70 2.82 -22.33
C ASP A 38 -1.72 3.28 -23.81
N ASP A 39 -1.22 2.43 -24.70
CA ASP A 39 -1.14 2.72 -26.13
C ASP A 39 -2.52 2.78 -26.81
N GLU A 40 -3.55 2.22 -26.18
CA GLU A 40 -4.95 2.25 -26.63
C GLU A 40 -5.72 3.45 -26.06
N GLY A 41 -5.10 4.23 -25.15
CA GLY A 41 -5.68 5.42 -24.52
C GLY A 41 -6.50 5.14 -23.26
N PHE A 42 -6.45 3.94 -22.69
CA PHE A 42 -7.10 3.64 -21.40
C PHE A 42 -6.29 4.23 -20.25
N LEU A 43 -7.00 4.82 -19.29
CA LEU A 43 -6.43 5.41 -18.09
C LEU A 43 -6.37 4.37 -16.96
N TYR A 44 -5.16 4.13 -16.46
CA TYR A 44 -4.91 3.34 -15.25
C TYR A 44 -4.51 4.26 -14.10
N ILE A 45 -5.17 4.13 -12.95
CA ILE A 45 -4.76 4.82 -11.72
C ILE A 45 -3.62 4.02 -11.08
N VAL A 46 -2.48 4.67 -10.90
CA VAL A 46 -1.25 4.02 -10.39
C VAL A 46 -0.93 4.43 -8.94
N GLY A 47 -1.67 5.37 -8.38
CA GLY A 47 -1.49 5.79 -6.99
C GLY A 47 -2.01 7.20 -6.72
N ARG A 48 -1.69 7.71 -5.53
CA ARG A 48 -2.01 9.05 -5.08
C ARG A 48 -0.77 9.92 -4.98
N LYS A 49 -0.85 11.19 -5.42
CA LYS A 49 0.26 12.14 -5.35
C LYS A 49 0.76 12.34 -3.90
N LYS A 50 -0.15 12.45 -2.93
CA LYS A 50 0.18 12.63 -1.50
C LYS A 50 0.73 11.37 -0.82
N GLU A 51 0.62 10.21 -1.46
CA GLU A 51 1.11 8.92 -0.96
C GLU A 51 2.43 8.48 -1.60
N LEU A 52 2.94 9.26 -2.57
CA LEU A 52 4.25 8.97 -3.14
C LEU A 52 5.31 8.99 -2.06
N ILE A 53 6.10 7.94 -2.02
CA ILE A 53 7.31 7.86 -1.22
C ILE A 53 8.44 8.49 -2.02
N VAL A 54 9.16 9.44 -1.42
CA VAL A 54 10.37 10.01 -2.00
C VAL A 54 11.56 9.48 -1.22
N THR A 55 12.33 8.57 -1.83
CA THR A 55 13.52 8.02 -1.19
C THR A 55 14.60 9.07 -0.99
N ALA A 56 15.57 8.83 -0.11
CA ALA A 56 16.72 9.72 0.10
C ALA A 56 17.53 9.99 -1.19
N GLY A 57 17.46 9.08 -2.17
CA GLY A 57 18.04 9.25 -3.50
C GLY A 57 17.16 10.06 -4.48
N GLY A 58 16.04 10.64 -4.03
CA GLY A 58 15.12 11.43 -4.86
C GLY A 58 14.24 10.61 -5.79
N LYS A 59 14.16 9.28 -5.62
CA LYS A 59 13.29 8.42 -6.43
C LYS A 59 11.86 8.48 -5.90
N ASN A 60 10.90 8.80 -6.78
CA ASN A 60 9.48 8.69 -6.49
C ASN A 60 9.01 7.24 -6.66
N VAL A 61 8.36 6.70 -5.64
CA VAL A 61 7.81 5.34 -5.61
C VAL A 61 6.33 5.42 -5.29
N ALA A 62 5.49 4.77 -6.12
CA ALA A 62 4.07 4.63 -5.88
C ALA A 62 3.83 3.34 -5.05
N PRO A 63 3.57 3.44 -3.73
CA PRO A 63 3.48 2.27 -2.88
C PRO A 63 2.33 1.33 -3.27
N ALA A 64 1.22 1.86 -3.78
CA ALA A 64 0.05 1.09 -4.17
C ALA A 64 0.39 -0.04 -5.16
N VAL A 65 1.29 0.19 -6.11
CA VAL A 65 1.69 -0.83 -7.11
C VAL A 65 2.30 -2.07 -6.44
N LEU A 66 3.13 -1.86 -5.42
CA LEU A 66 3.76 -2.95 -4.67
C LEU A 66 2.78 -3.60 -3.69
N GLU A 67 1.99 -2.78 -3.00
CA GLU A 67 1.02 -3.24 -2.00
C GLU A 67 -0.09 -4.07 -2.59
N ASP A 68 -0.64 -3.69 -3.74
CA ASP A 68 -1.70 -4.43 -4.41
C ASP A 68 -1.21 -5.82 -4.84
N ARG A 69 0.03 -5.91 -5.31
CA ARG A 69 0.63 -7.19 -5.68
C ARG A 69 0.98 -8.06 -4.48
N LEU A 70 1.46 -7.48 -3.40
CA LEU A 70 1.71 -8.20 -2.15
C LEU A 70 0.40 -8.77 -1.57
N ARG A 71 -0.68 -7.98 -1.55
CA ARG A 71 -2.00 -8.42 -1.08
C ARG A 71 -2.66 -9.47 -1.98
N ALA A 72 -2.19 -9.65 -3.21
CA ALA A 72 -2.64 -10.75 -4.06
C ALA A 72 -2.18 -12.13 -3.56
N HIS A 73 -1.18 -12.18 -2.67
CA HIS A 73 -0.73 -13.45 -2.08
C HIS A 73 -1.67 -13.89 -0.95
N PRO A 74 -2.18 -15.14 -0.94
CA PRO A 74 -3.21 -15.59 0.01
C PRO A 74 -2.86 -15.44 1.49
N LEU A 75 -1.57 -15.57 1.85
CA LEU A 75 -1.12 -15.41 3.24
C LEU A 75 -1.02 -13.95 3.70
N VAL A 76 -1.04 -12.98 2.79
CA VAL A 76 -0.92 -11.56 3.15
C VAL A 76 -2.31 -10.97 3.38
N SER A 77 -2.58 -10.54 4.61
CA SER A 77 -3.80 -9.81 4.96
C SER A 77 -3.70 -8.36 4.50
N GLN A 78 -2.74 -7.63 5.07
CA GLN A 78 -2.47 -6.24 4.76
C GLN A 78 -0.97 -6.00 4.60
N CYS A 79 -0.62 -4.93 3.92
CA CYS A 79 0.76 -4.47 3.87
C CYS A 79 0.83 -2.95 3.72
N VAL A 80 1.92 -2.39 4.18
CA VAL A 80 2.27 -0.97 4.02
C VAL A 80 3.71 -0.87 3.56
N VAL A 81 3.91 -0.25 2.42
CA VAL A 81 5.24 0.07 1.90
C VAL A 81 5.70 1.38 2.49
N VAL A 82 6.90 1.41 3.04
CA VAL A 82 7.53 2.55 3.72
C VAL A 82 8.91 2.82 3.12
N GLY A 83 9.44 4.03 3.31
CA GLY A 83 10.76 4.37 2.78
C GLY A 83 10.93 5.86 2.48
N ASP A 84 10.01 6.71 2.96
CA ASP A 84 10.13 8.15 2.76
C ASP A 84 11.40 8.68 3.44
N ASN A 85 12.22 9.44 2.68
CA ASN A 85 13.55 9.89 3.08
C ASN A 85 14.52 8.78 3.53
N GLN A 86 14.23 7.50 3.19
CA GLN A 86 15.10 6.38 3.51
C GLN A 86 15.93 5.93 2.29
N PRO A 87 17.07 5.26 2.50
CA PRO A 87 17.93 4.80 1.40
C PRO A 87 17.34 3.66 0.58
N PHE A 88 16.30 3.01 1.05
CA PHE A 88 15.60 1.92 0.37
C PHE A 88 14.14 1.82 0.80
N ILE A 89 13.37 1.07 0.02
CA ILE A 89 11.96 0.75 0.28
C ILE A 89 11.87 -0.52 1.13
N ALA A 90 11.03 -0.47 2.15
CA ALA A 90 10.68 -1.61 3.01
C ALA A 90 9.17 -1.83 3.05
N ALA A 91 8.74 -2.98 3.56
CA ALA A 91 7.33 -3.30 3.75
C ALA A 91 7.05 -3.82 5.17
N LEU A 92 5.93 -3.40 5.73
CA LEU A 92 5.31 -4.01 6.90
C LEU A 92 4.18 -4.90 6.39
N VAL A 93 4.17 -6.17 6.80
CA VAL A 93 3.24 -7.19 6.28
C VAL A 93 2.50 -7.82 7.44
N THR A 94 1.20 -7.96 7.32
CA THR A 94 0.38 -8.75 8.26
C THR A 94 -0.12 -10.01 7.58
N ILE A 95 -0.34 -11.05 8.36
CA ILE A 95 -0.71 -12.38 7.88
C ILE A 95 -2.21 -12.61 8.11
N ASP A 96 -2.87 -13.14 7.09
CA ASP A 96 -4.27 -13.56 7.18
C ASP A 96 -4.40 -14.74 8.16
N ALA A 97 -5.28 -14.60 9.15
CA ALA A 97 -5.41 -15.56 10.24
C ALA A 97 -5.93 -16.94 9.79
N ASP A 98 -6.80 -16.96 8.78
CA ASP A 98 -7.38 -18.23 8.30
C ASP A 98 -6.42 -18.92 7.33
N ALA A 99 -5.76 -18.17 6.46
CA ALA A 99 -4.71 -18.70 5.62
C ALA A 99 -3.51 -19.21 6.44
N LEU A 100 -3.18 -18.54 7.56
CA LEU A 100 -2.13 -19.01 8.47
C LEU A 100 -2.46 -20.37 9.08
N LYS A 101 -3.73 -20.61 9.49
CA LYS A 101 -4.15 -21.92 10.03
C LYS A 101 -3.90 -23.05 9.03
N VAL A 102 -4.26 -22.81 7.78
CA VAL A 102 -4.04 -23.78 6.69
C VAL A 102 -2.54 -24.00 6.46
N TRP A 103 -1.75 -22.92 6.46
CA TRP A 103 -0.31 -23.00 6.28
C TRP A 103 0.37 -23.77 7.41
N VAL A 104 0.00 -23.49 8.67
CA VAL A 104 0.51 -24.18 9.88
C VAL A 104 0.27 -25.68 9.80
N ALA A 105 -0.96 -26.11 9.47
CA ALA A 105 -1.31 -27.51 9.31
C ALA A 105 -0.48 -28.19 8.21
N ASN A 106 -0.31 -27.54 7.06
CA ASN A 106 0.45 -28.08 5.94
C ASN A 106 1.96 -28.18 6.22
N ASN A 107 2.48 -27.33 7.11
CA ASN A 107 3.91 -27.30 7.46
C ASN A 107 4.24 -28.01 8.78
N LYS A 108 3.28 -28.76 9.36
CA LYS A 108 3.47 -29.53 10.60
C LYS A 108 3.92 -28.66 11.79
N LYS A 109 3.38 -27.44 11.86
CA LYS A 109 3.64 -26.47 12.94
C LYS A 109 2.40 -26.26 13.81
N ASP A 110 1.63 -27.34 14.03
CA ASP A 110 0.36 -27.29 14.73
C ASP A 110 0.50 -26.64 16.13
N GLY A 111 -0.42 -25.71 16.42
CA GLY A 111 -0.43 -24.98 17.69
C GLY A 111 0.47 -23.76 17.76
N ALA A 112 1.30 -23.51 16.75
CA ALA A 112 2.15 -22.32 16.74
C ALA A 112 1.33 -21.04 16.52
N SER A 113 1.58 -20.04 17.37
CA SER A 113 0.99 -18.71 17.28
C SER A 113 1.73 -17.83 16.26
N ILE A 114 1.08 -16.76 15.78
CA ILE A 114 1.74 -15.79 14.88
C ILE A 114 3.00 -15.19 15.54
N ASN A 115 2.99 -14.94 16.85
CA ASN A 115 4.16 -14.39 17.57
C ASN A 115 5.40 -15.29 17.50
N GLU A 116 5.19 -16.61 17.44
CA GLU A 116 6.26 -17.58 17.29
C GLU A 116 6.71 -17.71 15.83
N LEU A 117 5.78 -17.47 14.89
CA LEU A 117 6.00 -17.66 13.46
C LEU A 117 6.55 -16.43 12.73
N ILE A 118 6.46 -15.23 13.30
CA ILE A 118 6.98 -14.00 12.63
C ILE A 118 8.46 -14.06 12.26
N ASN A 119 9.23 -14.88 13.00
CA ASN A 119 10.65 -15.14 12.75
C ASN A 119 10.91 -16.54 12.16
N ASP A 120 9.86 -17.28 11.83
CA ASP A 120 10.00 -18.62 11.27
C ASP A 120 10.56 -18.54 9.84
N PRO A 121 11.64 -19.25 9.53
CA PRO A 121 12.31 -19.15 8.22
C PRO A 121 11.42 -19.61 7.05
N ASP A 122 10.53 -20.59 7.28
CA ASP A 122 9.64 -21.08 6.21
C ASP A 122 8.55 -20.05 5.91
N LEU A 123 7.96 -19.41 6.92
CA LEU A 123 6.99 -18.33 6.72
C LEU A 123 7.65 -17.12 6.05
N ILE A 124 8.84 -16.74 6.52
CA ILE A 124 9.63 -15.65 5.90
C ILE A 124 9.92 -15.96 4.44
N ALA A 125 10.29 -17.19 4.08
CA ALA A 125 10.56 -17.59 2.71
C ALA A 125 9.33 -17.47 1.80
N VAL A 126 8.14 -17.81 2.31
CA VAL A 126 6.89 -17.65 1.57
C VAL A 126 6.57 -16.16 1.33
N VAL A 127 6.69 -15.32 2.36
CA VAL A 127 6.47 -13.87 2.22
C VAL A 127 7.54 -13.24 1.31
N GLN A 128 8.80 -13.72 1.37
CA GLN A 128 9.86 -13.27 0.45
C GLN A 128 9.49 -13.55 -1.00
N THR A 129 8.92 -14.73 -1.29
CA THR A 129 8.45 -15.05 -2.64
C THR A 129 7.37 -14.07 -3.12
N ALA A 130 6.42 -13.69 -2.24
CA ALA A 130 5.42 -12.69 -2.55
C ALA A 130 6.03 -11.30 -2.81
N VAL A 131 7.05 -10.91 -2.02
CA VAL A 131 7.80 -9.67 -2.22
C VAL A 131 8.55 -9.69 -3.56
N ASP A 132 9.18 -10.79 -3.91
CA ASP A 132 9.92 -10.93 -5.16
C ASP A 132 8.98 -10.83 -6.38
N GLU A 133 7.78 -11.42 -6.30
CA GLU A 133 6.75 -11.27 -7.33
C GLU A 133 6.25 -9.83 -7.43
N ALA A 134 6.00 -9.16 -6.30
CA ALA A 134 5.61 -7.75 -6.31
C ALA A 134 6.68 -6.86 -6.93
N ASN A 135 7.95 -7.12 -6.64
CA ASN A 135 9.09 -6.37 -7.15
C ASN A 135 9.27 -6.45 -8.69
N LYS A 136 8.71 -7.47 -9.35
CA LYS A 136 8.73 -7.57 -10.82
C LYS A 136 7.97 -6.46 -11.53
N ALA A 137 7.09 -5.74 -10.82
CA ALA A 137 6.28 -4.65 -11.38
C ALA A 137 7.00 -3.30 -11.44
N VAL A 138 8.13 -3.17 -10.77
CA VAL A 138 8.82 -1.91 -10.55
C VAL A 138 10.31 -2.02 -10.89
N SER A 139 10.98 -0.87 -10.99
CA SER A 139 12.43 -0.85 -11.19
C SER A 139 13.17 -1.29 -9.91
N LYS A 140 14.44 -1.69 -10.08
CA LYS A 140 15.31 -2.07 -8.96
C LYS A 140 15.44 -1.00 -7.87
N ALA A 141 15.32 0.28 -8.23
CA ALA A 141 15.36 1.40 -7.29
C ALA A 141 14.07 1.56 -6.47
N GLU A 142 12.96 1.04 -6.97
CA GLU A 142 11.63 1.08 -6.36
C GLU A 142 11.29 -0.20 -5.57
N SER A 143 12.12 -1.24 -5.72
CA SER A 143 11.90 -2.57 -5.14
C SER A 143 11.96 -2.55 -3.61
N ILE A 144 11.08 -3.33 -2.98
CA ILE A 144 11.14 -3.64 -1.56
C ILE A 144 12.43 -4.42 -1.29
N ARG A 145 13.28 -3.89 -0.40
CA ARG A 145 14.58 -4.47 -0.04
C ARG A 145 14.53 -5.25 1.27
N LYS A 146 13.61 -4.87 2.15
CA LYS A 146 13.40 -5.51 3.45
C LYS A 146 11.92 -5.53 3.77
N PHE A 147 11.48 -6.50 4.53
CA PHE A 147 10.15 -6.51 5.10
C PHE A 147 10.18 -7.04 6.53
N THR A 148 9.10 -6.76 7.26
CA THR A 148 8.87 -7.29 8.60
C THR A 148 7.44 -7.82 8.65
N ILE A 149 7.28 -9.04 9.17
CA ILE A 149 5.98 -9.62 9.48
C ILE A 149 5.56 -9.09 10.85
N LEU A 150 4.39 -8.46 10.92
CA LEU A 150 3.85 -7.93 12.17
C LEU A 150 2.98 -8.99 12.86
N PRO A 151 3.03 -9.04 14.21
CA PRO A 151 2.28 -10.03 14.98
C PRO A 151 0.77 -9.74 15.06
N VAL A 152 0.35 -8.53 14.72
CA VAL A 152 -1.05 -8.07 14.82
C VAL A 152 -1.49 -7.51 13.50
N ASP A 153 -2.68 -7.92 13.04
CA ASP A 153 -3.27 -7.38 11.82
C ASP A 153 -3.81 -5.96 12.01
N PHE A 154 -3.90 -5.22 10.92
CA PHE A 154 -4.44 -3.86 10.95
C PHE A 154 -5.96 -3.90 11.10
N THR A 155 -6.47 -3.15 12.07
CA THR A 155 -7.89 -3.09 12.37
C THR A 155 -8.39 -1.66 12.52
N ILE A 156 -9.71 -1.47 12.37
CA ILE A 156 -10.37 -0.18 12.66
C ILE A 156 -10.26 0.12 14.14
N ALA A 157 -10.51 -0.86 15.01
CA ALA A 157 -10.45 -0.72 16.47
C ALA A 157 -9.03 -0.37 16.95
N GLY A 158 -7.98 -0.93 16.30
CA GLY A 158 -6.58 -0.59 16.58
C GLY A 158 -6.15 0.77 16.02
N GLY A 159 -7.05 1.47 15.32
CA GLY A 159 -6.75 2.78 14.74
C GLY A 159 -5.95 2.74 13.44
N HIS A 160 -5.59 1.57 12.95
CA HIS A 160 -4.76 1.38 11.75
C HIS A 160 -5.52 1.60 10.44
N LEU A 161 -6.83 1.32 10.45
CA LEU A 161 -7.70 1.47 9.29
C LEU A 161 -8.73 2.59 9.48
N THR A 162 -9.14 3.16 8.35
CA THR A 162 -10.35 4.00 8.30
C THR A 162 -11.60 3.13 8.31
N ALA A 163 -12.80 3.74 8.49
CA ALA A 163 -14.09 3.03 8.35
C ALA A 163 -14.28 2.40 6.95
N LYS A 164 -13.57 2.87 5.93
CA LYS A 164 -13.55 2.32 4.56
C LYS A 164 -12.46 1.26 4.34
N LEU A 165 -11.85 0.77 5.43
CA LEU A 165 -10.75 -0.21 5.41
C LEU A 165 -9.46 0.28 4.71
N SER A 166 -9.31 1.58 4.49
CA SER A 166 -8.05 2.14 3.98
C SER A 166 -7.04 2.29 5.12
N VAL A 167 -5.80 1.90 4.87
CA VAL A 167 -4.72 1.98 5.86
C VAL A 167 -4.34 3.43 6.15
N LYS A 168 -4.24 3.78 7.43
CA LYS A 168 -3.73 5.07 7.89
C LYS A 168 -2.20 4.99 7.98
N ARG A 169 -1.51 5.26 6.88
CA ARG A 169 -0.04 5.12 6.77
C ARG A 169 0.73 5.78 7.90
N HIS A 170 0.35 7.01 8.26
CA HIS A 170 1.02 7.77 9.32
C HIS A 170 0.92 7.11 10.71
N VAL A 171 -0.11 6.29 10.95
CA VAL A 171 -0.24 5.53 12.19
C VAL A 171 0.64 4.29 12.16
N VAL A 172 0.59 3.55 11.05
CA VAL A 172 1.34 2.30 10.90
C VAL A 172 2.85 2.53 10.81
N SER A 173 3.29 3.62 10.18
CA SER A 173 4.73 3.92 10.03
C SER A 173 5.40 4.42 11.33
N GLN A 174 4.64 4.63 12.42
CA GLN A 174 5.16 5.02 13.73
C GLN A 174 5.32 3.84 14.70
N GLN A 175 4.93 2.64 14.31
CA GLN A 175 5.10 1.39 15.06
C GLN A 175 6.44 0.73 14.72
#